data_964665a55d083ea87bde95e04e04f5c7
#
_entry.id   964665a55d083ea87bde95e04e04f5c7
#
_cell.length_a   1.000
_cell.length_b   1.000
_cell.length_c   1.000
_cell.angle_alpha   90.00
_cell.angle_beta   90.00
_cell.angle_gamma   90.00
#
_symmetry.space_group_name_H-M   'P 1'
#
loop_
_entity.id
_entity.type
_entity.pdbx_description
1 polymer ?
#
loop_
_entity_poly.entity_id
_entity_poly.type
_entity_poly.pdbx_seq_one_letter_code
_entity_poly.pdbx_strand_id
1 'polypeptide(L)'
;MAAVEHVRPQVWQDIVSVPVGPQAVARAREAVAERFAEAGVAPRSAFADAVLLVVSELVTNVLRHARSSPYADVGVTTGSGELVISVEDTSPRLPELSGHGMGAGLRMVAELAADYEGELSAERAVQHAGKIVLVRFQIPTH
;
A
#
# COMPACT_ATOMS: atom_id res chain seq x y z
N MET A 1 -0.23 4.78 -43.42
CA MET A 1 0.42 5.47 -42.31
C MET A 1 0.20 4.67 -41.03
N ALA A 2 1.25 4.32 -40.41
CA ALA A 2 1.11 3.69 -39.12
C ALA A 2 0.51 4.68 -38.13
N ALA A 3 -0.63 4.34 -37.58
CA ALA A 3 -1.16 5.07 -36.46
C ALA A 3 -0.09 5.11 -35.38
N VAL A 4 0.22 6.27 -34.89
CA VAL A 4 1.06 6.37 -33.71
C VAL A 4 0.29 5.67 -32.62
N GLU A 5 0.72 4.49 -32.29
CA GLU A 5 0.15 3.81 -31.15
C GLU A 5 0.52 4.58 -29.90
N HIS A 6 -0.47 5.21 -29.34
CA HIS A 6 -0.32 5.76 -28.02
C HIS A 6 -0.20 4.60 -27.06
N VAL A 7 1.05 4.27 -26.71
CA VAL A 7 1.27 3.34 -25.63
C VAL A 7 0.77 4.01 -24.37
N ARG A 8 -0.46 3.70 -24.01
CA ARG A 8 -0.96 4.13 -22.70
C ARG A 8 -0.14 3.41 -21.66
N PRO A 9 0.32 4.12 -20.61
CA PRO A 9 0.94 3.44 -19.49
C PRO A 9 -0.04 2.36 -19.03
N GLN A 10 0.43 1.12 -19.00
CA GLN A 10 -0.42 0.05 -18.49
C GLN A 10 -0.52 0.21 -16.98
N VAL A 11 -1.68 0.62 -16.54
CA VAL A 11 -2.01 0.69 -15.11
C VAL A 11 -2.81 -0.56 -14.77
N TRP A 12 -2.32 -1.30 -13.82
CA TRP A 12 -3.03 -2.45 -13.27
C TRP A 12 -3.35 -2.15 -11.82
N GLN A 13 -4.57 -2.46 -11.40
CA GLN A 13 -5.02 -2.22 -10.03
C GLN A 13 -5.91 -3.34 -9.56
N ASP A 14 -5.73 -3.74 -8.30
CA ASP A 14 -6.65 -4.63 -7.62
C ASP A 14 -6.80 -4.19 -6.17
N ILE A 15 -8.01 -4.36 -5.62
CA ILE A 15 -8.34 -4.00 -4.25
C ILE A 15 -8.97 -5.21 -3.58
N VAL A 16 -8.48 -5.53 -2.38
CA VAL A 16 -9.01 -6.64 -1.58
C VAL A 16 -9.48 -6.10 -0.24
N SER A 17 -10.76 -6.34 0.08
CA SER A 17 -11.30 -6.02 1.40
C SER A 17 -10.91 -7.11 2.39
N VAL A 18 -10.24 -6.70 3.45
CA VAL A 18 -9.80 -7.61 4.52
C VAL A 18 -10.58 -7.27 5.79
N PRO A 19 -11.31 -8.24 6.36
CA PRO A 19 -12.02 -7.97 7.63
C PRO A 19 -11.05 -7.60 8.74
N VAL A 20 -11.38 -6.57 9.50
CA VAL A 20 -10.57 -6.15 10.65
C VAL A 20 -10.73 -7.16 11.77
N GLY A 21 -9.62 -7.73 12.23
CA GLY A 21 -9.61 -8.74 13.26
C GLY A 21 -8.24 -9.42 13.36
N PRO A 22 -8.12 -10.50 14.15
CA PRO A 22 -6.83 -11.15 14.42
C PRO A 22 -6.12 -11.70 13.18
N GLN A 23 -6.87 -11.99 12.12
CA GLN A 23 -6.32 -12.57 10.89
C GLN A 23 -6.00 -11.51 9.82
N ALA A 24 -6.26 -10.25 10.10
CA ALA A 24 -6.20 -9.19 9.08
C ALA A 24 -4.81 -9.05 8.46
N VAL A 25 -3.77 -9.03 9.28
CA VAL A 25 -2.39 -8.87 8.78
C VAL A 25 -2.01 -10.05 7.88
N ALA A 26 -2.26 -11.28 8.33
CA ALA A 26 -1.93 -12.48 7.55
C ALA A 26 -2.70 -12.51 6.23
N ARG A 27 -3.99 -12.19 6.25
CA ARG A 27 -4.82 -12.14 5.03
C ARG A 27 -4.37 -11.06 4.06
N ALA A 28 -4.01 -9.89 4.57
CA ALA A 28 -3.53 -8.80 3.73
C ALA A 28 -2.21 -9.17 3.06
N ARG A 29 -1.27 -9.73 3.81
CA ARG A 29 0.02 -10.19 3.26
C ARG A 29 -0.18 -11.24 2.17
N GLU A 30 -1.02 -12.23 2.44
CA GLU A 30 -1.32 -13.28 1.46
C GLU A 30 -1.94 -12.70 0.19
N ALA A 31 -2.93 -11.82 0.34
CA ALA A 31 -3.60 -11.20 -0.78
C ALA A 31 -2.63 -10.40 -1.67
N VAL A 32 -1.73 -9.63 -1.05
CA VAL A 32 -0.75 -8.85 -1.80
C VAL A 32 0.28 -9.78 -2.47
N ALA A 33 0.76 -10.80 -1.77
CA ALA A 33 1.72 -11.75 -2.32
C ALA A 33 1.15 -12.49 -3.55
N GLU A 34 -0.13 -12.83 -3.52
CA GLU A 34 -0.81 -13.47 -4.66
C GLU A 34 -0.85 -12.58 -5.90
N ARG A 35 -0.66 -11.29 -5.74
CA ARG A 35 -0.71 -10.30 -6.83
C ARG A 35 0.66 -9.87 -7.34
N PHE A 36 1.72 -10.40 -6.76
CA PHE A 36 3.08 -10.00 -7.16
C PHE A 36 3.38 -10.27 -8.63
N ALA A 37 2.94 -11.40 -9.16
CA ALA A 37 3.19 -11.74 -10.56
C ALA A 37 2.60 -10.69 -11.50
N GLU A 38 1.33 -10.33 -11.31
CA GLU A 38 0.65 -9.32 -12.11
C GLU A 38 1.25 -7.93 -11.89
N ALA A 39 1.74 -7.68 -10.69
CA ALA A 39 2.32 -6.39 -10.33
C ALA A 39 3.76 -6.22 -10.83
N GLY A 40 4.37 -7.27 -11.37
CA GLY A 40 5.75 -7.20 -11.82
C GLY A 40 6.77 -7.28 -10.69
N VAL A 41 6.38 -7.87 -9.56
CA VAL A 41 7.25 -8.02 -8.39
C VAL A 41 7.75 -9.46 -8.31
N ALA A 42 9.07 -9.64 -8.26
CA ALA A 42 9.67 -10.96 -8.07
C ALA A 42 9.36 -11.46 -6.65
N PRO A 43 8.66 -12.61 -6.49
CA PRO A 43 8.10 -13.01 -5.18
C PRO A 43 9.13 -13.30 -4.08
N ARG A 44 10.36 -13.60 -4.44
CA ARG A 44 11.42 -13.93 -3.46
C ARG A 44 12.52 -12.89 -3.44
N SER A 45 12.18 -11.66 -3.74
CA SER A 45 13.13 -10.56 -3.75
C SER A 45 13.10 -9.81 -2.43
N ALA A 46 14.18 -9.06 -2.17
CA ALA A 46 14.21 -8.14 -1.04
C ALA A 46 13.11 -7.08 -1.16
N PHE A 47 12.79 -6.66 -2.39
CA PHE A 47 11.70 -5.73 -2.63
C PHE A 47 10.35 -6.31 -2.21
N ALA A 48 10.06 -7.57 -2.56
CA ALA A 48 8.83 -8.25 -2.15
C ALA A 48 8.71 -8.29 -0.63
N ASP A 49 9.81 -8.60 0.07
CA ASP A 49 9.83 -8.63 1.53
C ASP A 49 9.54 -7.25 2.12
N ALA A 50 10.13 -6.19 1.54
CA ALA A 50 9.86 -4.83 1.97
C ALA A 50 8.39 -4.44 1.78
N VAL A 51 7.80 -4.80 0.64
CA VAL A 51 6.39 -4.53 0.36
C VAL A 51 5.49 -5.23 1.39
N LEU A 52 5.76 -6.51 1.69
CA LEU A 52 4.96 -7.25 2.66
C LEU A 52 5.12 -6.69 4.08
N LEU A 53 6.29 -6.20 4.43
CA LEU A 53 6.51 -5.55 5.72
C LEU A 53 5.69 -4.25 5.81
N VAL A 54 5.66 -3.47 4.74
CA VAL A 54 4.84 -2.26 4.66
C VAL A 54 3.36 -2.60 4.82
N VAL A 55 2.87 -3.61 4.11
CA VAL A 55 1.48 -4.07 4.23
C VAL A 55 1.17 -4.42 5.69
N SER A 56 2.06 -5.16 6.35
CA SER A 56 1.88 -5.56 7.74
C SER A 56 1.73 -4.34 8.66
N GLU A 57 2.58 -3.34 8.49
CA GLU A 57 2.53 -2.13 9.31
C GLU A 57 1.29 -1.29 9.06
N LEU A 58 0.88 -1.13 7.81
CA LEU A 58 -0.30 -0.34 7.49
C LEU A 58 -1.57 -1.00 8.03
N VAL A 59 -1.69 -2.31 7.92
CA VAL A 59 -2.85 -3.03 8.45
C VAL A 59 -2.82 -3.06 9.99
N THR A 60 -1.65 -3.23 10.59
CA THR A 60 -1.49 -3.14 12.04
C THR A 60 -1.98 -1.78 12.56
N ASN A 61 -1.70 -0.70 11.84
CA ASN A 61 -2.17 0.62 12.21
C ASN A 61 -3.70 0.72 12.18
N VAL A 62 -4.36 0.06 11.24
CA VAL A 62 -5.83 -0.01 11.23
C VAL A 62 -6.31 -0.70 12.51
N LEU A 63 -5.69 -1.83 12.88
CA LEU A 63 -6.06 -2.57 14.08
C LEU A 63 -5.86 -1.76 15.36
N ARG A 64 -4.85 -0.88 15.40
CA ARG A 64 -4.56 -0.04 16.57
C ARG A 64 -5.41 1.20 16.66
N HIS A 65 -5.64 1.86 15.52
CA HIS A 65 -6.18 3.23 15.49
C HIS A 65 -7.53 3.37 14.80
N ALA A 66 -8.01 2.34 14.13
CA ALA A 66 -9.28 2.35 13.41
C ALA A 66 -10.09 1.09 13.71
N ARG A 67 -10.16 0.72 14.98
CA ARG A 67 -10.79 -0.53 15.44
C ARG A 67 -12.27 -0.64 15.07
N SER A 68 -12.95 0.49 14.90
CA SER A 68 -14.35 0.53 14.51
C SER A 68 -14.56 0.32 13.01
N SER A 69 -13.49 0.36 12.21
CA SER A 69 -13.60 0.05 10.80
C SER A 69 -13.90 -1.43 10.63
N PRO A 70 -14.95 -1.81 9.88
CA PRO A 70 -15.28 -3.24 9.73
C PRO A 70 -14.28 -3.98 8.85
N TYR A 71 -13.58 -3.27 7.95
CA TYR A 71 -12.58 -3.84 7.07
C TYR A 71 -11.54 -2.80 6.70
N ALA A 72 -10.42 -3.29 6.18
CA ALA A 72 -9.39 -2.49 5.54
C ALA A 72 -9.37 -2.88 4.06
N ASP A 73 -9.44 -1.90 3.18
CA ASP A 73 -9.33 -2.13 1.74
C ASP A 73 -7.88 -1.97 1.34
N VAL A 74 -7.25 -3.10 0.98
CA VAL A 74 -5.85 -3.14 0.60
C VAL A 74 -5.76 -3.08 -0.92
N GLY A 75 -5.13 -2.04 -1.44
CA GLY A 75 -4.97 -1.83 -2.87
C GLY A 75 -3.54 -2.07 -3.32
N VAL A 76 -3.42 -2.64 -4.52
CA VAL A 76 -2.14 -2.81 -5.21
C VAL A 76 -2.31 -2.18 -6.59
N THR A 77 -1.53 -1.15 -6.88
CA THR A 77 -1.59 -0.45 -8.16
C THR A 77 -0.20 -0.40 -8.77
N THR A 78 -0.09 -0.71 -10.05
CA THR A 78 1.18 -0.58 -10.78
C THR A 78 0.98 0.23 -12.05
N GLY A 79 2.00 0.97 -12.40
CA GLY A 79 2.05 1.73 -13.65
C GLY A 79 3.35 2.51 -13.72
N SER A 80 3.90 2.64 -14.92
CA SER A 80 5.13 3.41 -15.18
C SER A 80 6.31 3.03 -14.29
N GLY A 81 6.45 1.73 -13.96
CA GLY A 81 7.55 1.24 -13.12
C GLY A 81 7.35 1.47 -11.64
N GLU A 82 6.20 1.96 -11.23
CA GLU A 82 5.89 2.21 -9.83
C GLU A 82 4.90 1.20 -9.28
N LEU A 83 5.04 0.93 -7.98
CA LEU A 83 4.06 0.16 -7.20
C LEU A 83 3.51 1.07 -6.12
N VAL A 84 2.19 1.10 -5.99
CA VAL A 84 1.53 1.80 -4.88
C VAL A 84 0.74 0.78 -4.07
N ILE A 85 1.06 0.70 -2.78
CA ILE A 85 0.27 -0.04 -1.81
C ILE A 85 -0.60 0.97 -1.09
N SER A 86 -1.88 0.67 -0.97
CA SER A 86 -2.81 1.53 -0.24
C SER A 86 -3.60 0.73 0.77
N VAL A 87 -3.94 1.36 1.89
CA VAL A 87 -4.85 0.78 2.89
C VAL A 87 -5.86 1.85 3.26
N GLU A 88 -7.12 1.56 2.99
CA GLU A 88 -8.23 2.47 3.27
C GLU A 88 -9.08 1.90 4.40
N ASP A 89 -9.47 2.76 5.34
CA ASP A 89 -10.37 2.39 6.42
C ASP A 89 -11.42 3.49 6.61
N THR A 90 -12.37 3.26 7.53
CA THR A 90 -13.49 4.18 7.73
C THR A 90 -13.23 5.24 8.80
N SER A 91 -12.05 5.27 9.40
CA SER A 91 -11.70 6.27 10.40
C SER A 91 -11.26 7.58 9.74
N PRO A 92 -11.85 8.71 10.11
CA PRO A 92 -11.49 9.99 9.48
C PRO A 92 -10.17 10.57 10.00
N ARG A 93 -9.60 9.99 11.05
CA ARG A 93 -8.40 10.52 11.67
C ARG A 93 -7.16 10.17 10.87
N LEU A 94 -6.52 11.19 10.29
CA LEU A 94 -5.28 11.00 9.55
C LEU A 94 -4.12 10.72 10.50
N PRO A 95 -3.19 9.85 10.13
CA PRO A 95 -1.99 9.60 10.93
C PRO A 95 -1.04 10.78 10.85
N GLU A 96 -0.21 10.93 11.87
CA GLU A 96 0.90 11.87 11.81
C GLU A 96 2.04 11.25 11.04
N LEU A 97 2.49 11.91 9.97
CA LEU A 97 3.53 11.40 9.09
C LEU A 97 4.87 12.11 9.26
N SER A 98 5.01 12.93 10.29
CA SER A 98 6.26 13.61 10.58
C SER A 98 6.36 13.97 12.07
N GLY A 99 7.60 14.19 12.53
CA GLY A 99 7.84 14.65 13.89
C GLY A 99 7.60 13.58 14.96
N HIS A 100 7.35 14.07 16.18
CA HIS A 100 7.20 13.19 17.35
C HIS A 100 5.91 12.38 17.37
N GLY A 101 4.88 12.83 16.65
CA GLY A 101 3.62 12.11 16.56
C GLY A 101 3.66 10.88 15.67
N MET A 102 4.72 10.73 14.87
CA MET A 102 4.88 9.59 13.97
C MET A 102 5.37 8.38 14.74
N GLY A 103 4.59 7.29 14.71
CA GLY A 103 4.98 6.06 15.36
C GLY A 103 6.14 5.36 14.66
N ALA A 104 6.78 4.43 15.40
CA ALA A 104 7.95 3.71 14.90
C ALA A 104 7.65 2.89 13.63
N GLY A 105 6.46 2.28 13.55
CA GLY A 105 6.05 1.49 12.38
C GLY A 105 5.94 2.33 11.13
N LEU A 106 5.29 3.48 11.19
CA LEU A 106 5.19 4.38 10.02
C LEU A 106 6.53 5.00 9.65
N ARG A 107 7.38 5.26 10.64
CA ARG A 107 8.74 5.74 10.36
C ARG A 107 9.54 4.72 9.57
N MET A 108 9.44 3.45 9.94
CA MET A 108 10.07 2.36 9.19
C MET A 108 9.49 2.28 7.77
N VAL A 109 8.17 2.41 7.63
CA VAL A 109 7.53 2.42 6.30
C VAL A 109 8.08 3.55 5.44
N ALA A 110 8.20 4.75 6.00
CA ALA A 110 8.76 5.90 5.28
C ALA A 110 10.20 5.65 4.83
N GLU A 111 11.01 5.04 5.70
CA GLU A 111 12.40 4.69 5.37
C GLU A 111 12.48 3.63 4.27
N LEU A 112 11.66 2.60 4.34
CA LEU A 112 11.60 1.57 3.29
C LEU A 112 11.15 2.16 1.97
N ALA A 113 10.14 3.03 1.97
CA ALA A 113 9.70 3.70 0.75
C ALA A 113 10.82 4.51 0.14
N ALA A 114 11.55 5.27 0.96
CA ALA A 114 12.67 6.09 0.50
C ALA A 114 13.81 5.23 -0.08
N ASP A 115 14.05 4.06 0.47
CA ASP A 115 15.06 3.13 -0.07
C ASP A 115 14.74 2.70 -1.50
N TYR A 116 13.48 2.77 -1.90
CA TYR A 116 13.02 2.45 -3.25
C TYR A 116 12.50 3.70 -3.97
N GLU A 117 13.05 4.85 -3.64
CA GLU A 117 12.76 6.14 -4.29
C GLU A 117 11.28 6.51 -4.29
N GLY A 118 10.60 6.14 -3.22
CA GLY A 118 9.18 6.40 -3.05
C GLY A 118 8.88 7.22 -1.81
N GLU A 119 7.62 7.20 -1.42
CA GLU A 119 7.17 7.98 -0.27
C GLU A 119 5.91 7.42 0.36
N LEU A 120 5.71 7.78 1.62
CA LEU A 120 4.51 7.52 2.40
C LEU A 120 3.65 8.77 2.39
N SER A 121 2.36 8.63 2.15
CA SER A 121 1.39 9.73 2.22
C SER A 121 0.06 9.24 2.77
N ALA A 122 -0.78 10.18 3.17
CA ALA A 122 -2.13 9.86 3.63
C ALA A 122 -3.07 10.97 3.18
N GLU A 123 -4.30 10.57 2.86
CA GLU A 123 -5.32 11.52 2.42
C GLU A 123 -6.69 11.04 2.86
N ARG A 124 -7.66 11.95 2.84
CA ARG A 124 -9.04 11.59 3.14
C ARG A 124 -9.61 10.78 2.00
N ALA A 125 -10.43 9.78 2.34
CA ALA A 125 -11.15 9.01 1.34
C ALA A 125 -12.16 9.90 0.62
N VAL A 126 -12.34 9.68 -0.69
CA VAL A 126 -13.16 10.52 -1.54
C VAL A 126 -14.65 10.26 -1.35
N GLN A 127 -15.03 9.01 -1.12
CA GLN A 127 -16.44 8.58 -1.13
C GLN A 127 -17.05 8.39 0.24
N HIS A 128 -16.26 8.50 1.30
CA HIS A 128 -16.75 8.35 2.68
C HIS A 128 -15.84 9.13 3.64
N ALA A 129 -16.19 9.13 4.92
CA ALA A 129 -15.48 9.91 5.93
C ALA A 129 -14.14 9.30 6.38
N GLY A 130 -13.71 8.20 5.77
CA GLY A 130 -12.49 7.51 6.15
C GLY A 130 -11.22 8.14 5.57
N LYS A 131 -10.16 7.34 5.59
CA LYS A 131 -8.85 7.76 5.09
C LYS A 131 -8.19 6.66 4.29
N ILE A 132 -7.22 7.06 3.49
CA ILE A 132 -6.37 6.15 2.75
C ILE A 132 -4.91 6.51 3.02
N VAL A 133 -4.12 5.50 3.39
CA VAL A 133 -2.67 5.62 3.54
C VAL A 133 -2.03 4.96 2.32
N LEU A 134 -1.11 5.66 1.68
CA LEU A 134 -0.49 5.21 0.44
C LEU A 134 1.03 5.15 0.59
N VAL A 135 1.61 4.10 0.04
CA VAL A 135 3.06 3.96 -0.03
C VAL A 135 3.44 3.68 -1.47
N ARG A 136 4.24 4.57 -2.03
CA ARG A 136 4.72 4.47 -3.40
C ARG A 136 6.17 3.97 -3.39
N PHE A 137 6.48 3.09 -4.32
CA PHE A 137 7.84 2.56 -4.54
C PHE A 137 8.17 2.62 -6.03
N GLN A 138 9.44 2.79 -6.35
CA GLN A 138 9.95 2.44 -7.67
C GLN A 138 10.25 0.95 -7.66
N ILE A 139 9.71 0.21 -8.62
CA ILE A 139 10.00 -1.23 -8.74
C ILE A 139 11.44 -1.37 -9.22
N PRO A 140 12.28 -2.12 -8.49
CA PRO A 140 13.66 -2.29 -8.92
C PRO A 140 13.75 -2.91 -10.30
N THR A 141 14.66 -2.38 -11.12
CA THR A 141 15.01 -2.94 -12.42
C THR A 141 16.36 -3.63 -12.30
N HIS A 142 16.52 -4.70 -13.04
CA HIS A 142 17.80 -5.44 -13.05
C HIS A 142 18.74 -4.92 -14.10
#